data_89ba9e607b47422b2ea5e2a310a8d956
#
_entry.id   89ba9e607b47422b2ea5e2a310a8d956
#
_cell.length_a   1.000
_cell.length_b   1.000
_cell.length_c   1.000
_cell.angle_alpha   90.00
_cell.angle_beta   90.00
_cell.angle_gamma   90.00
#
_symmetry.space_group_name_H-M   'P 1'
#
loop_
_entity.id
_entity.type
_entity.pdbx_description
1 polymer ?
#
loop_
_entity_poly.entity_id
_entity_poly.type
_entity_poly.pdbx_seq_one_letter_code
_entity_poly.pdbx_strand_id
1 'polypeptide(L)'
;MQLKPEEISKVIRSQIKYYDNAIKQNETGTVLMVGDGIARASGLINCMAGELLEFEDGSFGMAQNLEENSVSIVLFGDDSGIGEGQTVKRTGKVVSVPVGEAMIGRVVNALGQPIDGAGPVATSEYRAIESPAPGICERQGVNQPLQTGIKAIDSMVPIGRGQRELIIGDRQTGKTTLAADTIINQKGKDVICIYVAIGQKRSTVSSMVETLSRNGAMDYTIVVAATASEASPLQYIAPYSGCAMGEYFMHKGKDVLIIYDDLSKHAVAYRALSLLIRRPPGREAYPGDVFYLHSRLLERAARLDEAHGGGSLTALPIIETQAGDVSAYIPTNVISITDGQIFLETELFHSGIMPAVNPGISVSRVGGNAQIKAMKKVAGTLKLIYSQYRELQSFAQFGSDLDADTKARLEQGARIVEVLKQNQNAPVPVEKQVAILYAVTKGILSKVATEDVRSYETGLYTWIDSDPQGAAAMQEIRSTGALSAETEAKLKAALEQYTENFVNTRPEK
;
A
#
# COMPACT_ATOMS: atom_id res chain seq x y z
N MET A 1 -7.55 34.96 -67.51
CA MET A 1 -7.95 35.41 -66.19
C MET A 1 -6.69 35.50 -65.33
N GLN A 2 -6.17 36.75 -65.09
CA GLN A 2 -4.99 36.93 -64.26
C GLN A 2 -5.46 36.99 -62.81
N LEU A 3 -5.04 36.01 -62.00
CA LEU A 3 -5.28 36.01 -60.56
C LEU A 3 -4.56 37.22 -59.92
N LYS A 4 -5.24 38.00 -59.11
CA LYS A 4 -4.67 39.10 -58.35
C LYS A 4 -3.64 38.60 -57.34
N PRO A 5 -2.54 39.34 -57.08
CA PRO A 5 -1.49 38.93 -56.17
C PRO A 5 -2.01 38.60 -54.73
N GLU A 6 -3.10 39.25 -54.31
CA GLU A 6 -3.77 39.04 -53.04
C GLU A 6 -4.52 37.71 -52.96
N GLU A 7 -5.07 37.20 -54.06
CA GLU A 7 -5.75 35.92 -54.15
C GLU A 7 -4.75 34.79 -54.12
N ILE A 8 -3.61 34.96 -54.79
CA ILE A 8 -2.50 34.00 -54.76
C ILE A 8 -1.93 33.89 -53.36
N SER A 9 -1.75 35.05 -52.68
CA SER A 9 -1.26 35.07 -51.29
C SER A 9 -2.23 34.40 -50.30
N LYS A 10 -3.54 34.54 -50.49
CA LYS A 10 -4.57 33.85 -49.70
C LYS A 10 -4.55 32.34 -49.90
N VAL A 11 -4.44 31.90 -51.15
CA VAL A 11 -4.38 30.45 -51.47
C VAL A 11 -3.10 29.85 -50.92
N ILE A 12 -1.97 30.52 -51.04
CA ILE A 12 -0.69 30.06 -50.48
C ILE A 12 -0.78 29.97 -48.94
N ARG A 13 -1.31 30.98 -48.27
CA ARG A 13 -1.50 30.96 -46.82
C ARG A 13 -2.48 29.86 -46.35
N SER A 14 -3.55 29.63 -47.11
CA SER A 14 -4.48 28.54 -46.77
C SER A 14 -3.87 27.17 -47.00
N GLN A 15 -3.05 26.98 -48.04
CA GLN A 15 -2.33 25.75 -48.31
C GLN A 15 -1.22 25.51 -47.29
N ILE A 16 -0.47 26.53 -46.89
CA ILE A 16 0.54 26.44 -45.81
C ILE A 16 -0.14 26.05 -44.49
N LYS A 17 -1.28 26.68 -44.17
CA LYS A 17 -2.03 26.36 -42.96
C LYS A 17 -2.63 24.97 -42.98
N TYR A 18 -3.05 24.50 -44.16
CA TYR A 18 -3.53 23.11 -44.34
C TYR A 18 -2.37 22.11 -44.25
N TYR A 19 -1.21 22.45 -44.79
CA TYR A 19 0.01 21.66 -44.72
C TYR A 19 0.56 21.57 -43.29
N ASP A 20 0.54 22.67 -42.56
CA ASP A 20 0.93 22.73 -41.13
C ASP A 20 -0.02 21.91 -40.23
N ASN A 21 -1.32 21.94 -40.52
CA ASN A 21 -2.29 21.09 -39.85
C ASN A 21 -2.16 19.59 -40.20
N ALA A 22 -1.83 19.27 -41.45
CA ALA A 22 -1.62 17.91 -41.90
C ALA A 22 -0.32 17.31 -41.29
N ILE A 23 0.72 18.12 -41.15
CA ILE A 23 1.98 17.74 -40.50
C ILE A 23 1.76 17.53 -38.98
N LYS A 24 0.97 18.38 -38.32
CA LYS A 24 0.64 18.22 -36.91
C LYS A 24 -0.21 16.98 -36.60
N GLN A 25 -0.98 16.51 -37.57
CA GLN A 25 -1.86 15.33 -37.38
C GLN A 25 -1.18 13.98 -37.60
N ASN A 26 -0.02 13.92 -38.28
CA ASN A 26 0.59 12.66 -38.70
C ASN A 26 2.11 12.65 -38.49
N GLU A 27 2.59 12.98 -37.32
CA GLU A 27 4.00 12.73 -37.01
C GLU A 27 4.18 11.21 -36.79
N THR A 28 4.80 10.58 -37.76
CA THR A 28 5.07 9.13 -37.77
C THR A 28 6.56 8.90 -37.73
N GLY A 29 6.93 7.84 -37.03
CA GLY A 29 8.30 7.32 -37.02
C GLY A 29 8.38 5.95 -37.66
N THR A 30 9.60 5.48 -37.83
CA THR A 30 9.90 4.14 -38.38
C THR A 30 10.60 3.34 -37.29
N VAL A 31 10.13 2.10 -37.07
CA VAL A 31 10.74 1.14 -36.14
C VAL A 31 12.12 0.73 -36.69
N LEU A 32 13.16 0.96 -35.91
CA LEU A 32 14.54 0.61 -36.21
C LEU A 32 14.94 -0.74 -35.64
N MET A 33 14.36 -1.12 -34.50
CA MET A 33 14.65 -2.35 -33.78
C MET A 33 13.46 -2.69 -32.88
N VAL A 34 13.17 -3.96 -32.71
CA VAL A 34 12.18 -4.49 -31.75
C VAL A 34 12.69 -5.77 -31.13
N GLY A 35 12.38 -5.99 -29.86
CA GLY A 35 12.68 -7.22 -29.13
C GLY A 35 12.64 -7.02 -27.61
N ASP A 36 12.35 -8.10 -26.90
CA ASP A 36 12.29 -8.14 -25.44
C ASP A 36 11.34 -7.10 -24.80
N GLY A 37 10.24 -6.74 -25.48
CA GLY A 37 9.26 -5.77 -25.02
C GLY A 37 9.68 -4.30 -25.20
N ILE A 38 10.70 -4.06 -26.04
CA ILE A 38 11.19 -2.71 -26.36
C ILE A 38 11.24 -2.53 -27.86
N ALA A 39 10.87 -1.35 -28.34
CA ALA A 39 11.12 -0.90 -29.70
C ALA A 39 11.98 0.38 -29.69
N ARG A 40 12.74 0.60 -30.75
CA ARG A 40 13.43 1.85 -31.01
C ARG A 40 12.95 2.38 -32.36
N ALA A 41 12.52 3.63 -32.39
CA ALA A 41 12.01 4.25 -33.61
C ALA A 41 12.72 5.59 -33.91
N SER A 42 12.82 5.93 -35.19
CA SER A 42 13.31 7.24 -35.67
C SER A 42 12.15 8.09 -36.18
N GLY A 43 12.38 9.37 -36.36
CA GLY A 43 11.41 10.30 -37.00
C GLY A 43 10.36 10.90 -36.06
N LEU A 44 10.37 10.57 -34.78
CA LEU A 44 9.43 11.09 -33.77
C LEU A 44 10.01 12.35 -33.07
N ILE A 45 10.30 13.40 -33.82
CA ILE A 45 11.09 14.55 -33.36
C ILE A 45 10.42 15.32 -32.22
N ASN A 46 9.10 15.43 -32.24
CA ASN A 46 8.34 16.16 -31.21
C ASN A 46 7.73 15.24 -30.15
N CYS A 47 8.16 13.97 -30.06
CA CYS A 47 7.66 13.02 -29.08
C CYS A 47 7.98 13.45 -27.66
N MET A 48 7.01 13.31 -26.77
CA MET A 48 7.18 13.60 -25.34
C MET A 48 7.55 12.34 -24.56
N ALA A 49 8.33 12.51 -23.49
CA ALA A 49 8.55 11.42 -22.56
C ALA A 49 7.20 11.00 -21.90
N GLY A 50 6.95 9.70 -21.82
CA GLY A 50 5.66 9.18 -21.33
C GLY A 50 4.51 9.25 -22.35
N GLU A 51 4.77 9.67 -23.60
CA GLU A 51 3.75 9.70 -24.64
C GLU A 51 3.35 8.29 -25.08
N LEU A 52 2.05 8.07 -25.25
CA LEU A 52 1.50 6.85 -25.83
C LEU A 52 1.72 6.86 -27.34
N LEU A 53 2.32 5.80 -27.85
CA LEU A 53 2.58 5.57 -29.25
C LEU A 53 1.79 4.37 -29.75
N GLU A 54 1.27 4.46 -30.99
CA GLU A 54 0.49 3.42 -31.64
C GLU A 54 1.29 2.82 -32.80
N PHE A 55 1.40 1.52 -32.81
CA PHE A 55 2.05 0.75 -33.88
C PHE A 55 1.05 0.36 -34.98
N GLU A 56 1.58 -0.05 -36.13
CA GLU A 56 0.77 -0.38 -37.32
C GLU A 56 -0.17 -1.58 -37.10
N ASP A 57 0.20 -2.50 -36.20
CA ASP A 57 -0.61 -3.65 -35.79
C ASP A 57 -1.69 -3.32 -34.75
N GLY A 58 -1.79 -2.05 -34.32
CA GLY A 58 -2.71 -1.59 -33.30
C GLY A 58 -2.22 -1.80 -31.87
N SER A 59 -1.00 -2.28 -31.67
CA SER A 59 -0.36 -2.35 -30.36
C SER A 59 0.10 -0.97 -29.89
N PHE A 60 0.32 -0.84 -28.57
CA PHE A 60 0.71 0.43 -27.95
C PHE A 60 2.03 0.29 -27.20
N GLY A 61 2.74 1.40 -27.12
CA GLY A 61 3.93 1.54 -26.28
C GLY A 61 4.06 2.94 -25.71
N MET A 62 4.98 3.11 -24.78
CA MET A 62 5.29 4.38 -24.15
C MET A 62 6.69 4.84 -24.49
N ALA A 63 6.82 6.10 -24.91
CA ALA A 63 8.12 6.73 -25.10
C ALA A 63 8.85 6.88 -23.76
N GLN A 64 9.99 6.20 -23.60
CA GLN A 64 10.73 6.15 -22.33
C GLN A 64 12.03 6.96 -22.38
N ASN A 65 12.77 6.86 -23.49
CA ASN A 65 14.05 7.56 -23.65
C ASN A 65 14.06 8.32 -24.98
N LEU A 66 14.28 9.62 -24.89
CA LEU A 66 14.34 10.49 -26.07
C LEU A 66 15.81 10.79 -26.37
N GLU A 67 16.28 10.30 -27.53
CA GLU A 67 17.64 10.52 -28.04
C GLU A 67 17.55 11.45 -29.26
N GLU A 68 18.67 12.03 -29.68
CA GLU A 68 18.73 12.99 -30.79
C GLU A 68 18.11 12.44 -32.08
N ASN A 69 18.33 11.17 -32.40
CA ASN A 69 17.89 10.54 -33.64
C ASN A 69 16.93 9.37 -33.47
N SER A 70 16.57 9.03 -32.23
CA SER A 70 15.69 7.90 -31.95
C SER A 70 14.94 8.05 -30.64
N VAL A 71 13.82 7.32 -30.53
CA VAL A 71 13.03 7.19 -29.32
C VAL A 71 13.02 5.73 -28.90
N SER A 72 13.38 5.45 -27.66
CA SER A 72 13.22 4.12 -27.07
C SER A 72 11.82 4.00 -26.50
N ILE A 73 11.10 2.97 -26.91
CA ILE A 73 9.68 2.74 -26.64
C ILE A 73 9.55 1.46 -25.85
N VAL A 74 8.80 1.50 -24.77
CA VAL A 74 8.46 0.36 -23.93
C VAL A 74 7.09 -0.17 -24.37
N LEU A 75 7.01 -1.44 -24.78
CA LEU A 75 5.80 -2.02 -25.37
C LEU A 75 4.83 -2.54 -24.29
N PHE A 76 3.54 -2.35 -24.50
CA PHE A 76 2.48 -2.78 -23.57
C PHE A 76 1.80 -4.10 -24.01
N GLY A 77 2.52 -4.96 -24.69
CA GLY A 77 1.98 -6.23 -25.15
C GLY A 77 3.05 -7.15 -25.71
N ASP A 78 2.60 -8.10 -26.53
CA ASP A 78 3.46 -8.97 -27.30
C ASP A 78 4.12 -8.16 -28.44
N ASP A 79 5.39 -8.34 -28.62
CA ASP A 79 6.20 -7.70 -29.68
C ASP A 79 6.24 -8.48 -30.99
N SER A 80 5.63 -9.67 -31.04
CA SER A 80 5.64 -10.56 -32.21
C SER A 80 5.00 -9.97 -33.47
N GLY A 81 4.06 -9.02 -33.30
CA GLY A 81 3.39 -8.32 -34.42
C GLY A 81 4.14 -7.11 -34.95
N ILE A 82 5.20 -6.67 -34.26
CA ILE A 82 5.94 -5.46 -34.59
C ILE A 82 7.24 -5.86 -35.32
N GLY A 83 7.46 -5.30 -36.50
CA GLY A 83 8.67 -5.54 -37.31
C GLY A 83 9.49 -4.29 -37.58
N GLU A 84 10.78 -4.48 -37.87
CA GLU A 84 11.64 -3.39 -38.34
C GLU A 84 11.10 -2.79 -39.65
N GLY A 85 11.15 -1.48 -39.78
CA GLY A 85 10.62 -0.74 -40.92
C GLY A 85 9.14 -0.39 -40.83
N GLN A 86 8.39 -0.94 -39.89
CA GLN A 86 6.98 -0.58 -39.70
C GLN A 86 6.82 0.84 -39.15
N THR A 87 5.62 1.39 -39.35
CA THR A 87 5.29 2.75 -38.91
C THR A 87 4.82 2.75 -37.48
N VAL A 88 5.28 3.73 -36.72
CA VAL A 88 4.78 4.07 -35.39
C VAL A 88 4.26 5.50 -35.39
N LYS A 89 3.09 5.74 -34.77
CA LYS A 89 2.38 7.03 -34.75
C LYS A 89 2.37 7.63 -33.35
N ARG A 90 2.53 8.93 -33.28
CA ARG A 90 2.27 9.68 -32.04
C ARG A 90 0.77 9.79 -31.81
N THR A 91 0.36 9.61 -30.55
CA THR A 91 -1.03 9.89 -30.16
C THR A 91 -1.21 11.31 -29.61
N GLY A 92 -0.12 12.00 -29.28
CA GLY A 92 -0.14 13.30 -28.62
C GLY A 92 -0.68 13.26 -27.19
N LYS A 93 -0.85 12.07 -26.60
CA LYS A 93 -1.39 11.85 -25.26
C LYS A 93 -0.38 11.09 -24.43
N VAL A 94 -0.25 11.44 -23.17
CA VAL A 94 0.49 10.65 -22.19
C VAL A 94 -0.30 9.39 -21.82
N VAL A 95 0.41 8.36 -21.40
CA VAL A 95 -0.22 7.10 -20.96
C VAL A 95 -1.18 7.40 -19.80
N SER A 96 -2.42 6.98 -19.97
CA SER A 96 -3.51 7.25 -19.03
C SER A 96 -4.33 5.99 -18.78
N VAL A 97 -4.93 5.89 -17.61
CA VAL A 97 -5.79 4.78 -17.22
C VAL A 97 -7.21 5.25 -16.92
N PRO A 98 -8.22 4.39 -17.13
CA PRO A 98 -9.59 4.67 -16.74
C PRO A 98 -9.66 4.82 -15.21
N VAL A 99 -10.49 5.77 -14.77
CA VAL A 99 -10.72 6.06 -13.34
C VAL A 99 -12.23 6.23 -13.09
N GLY A 100 -12.63 6.19 -11.84
CA GLY A 100 -14.01 6.41 -11.46
C GLY A 100 -14.58 5.30 -10.58
N GLU A 101 -15.80 5.52 -10.09
CA GLU A 101 -16.50 4.57 -9.20
C GLU A 101 -16.76 3.21 -9.87
N ALA A 102 -16.90 3.19 -11.20
CA ALA A 102 -17.07 1.96 -11.97
C ALA A 102 -15.87 1.01 -11.90
N MET A 103 -14.72 1.48 -11.41
CA MET A 103 -13.53 0.66 -11.16
C MET A 103 -13.60 -0.13 -9.85
N ILE A 104 -14.43 0.30 -8.90
CA ILE A 104 -14.58 -0.36 -7.60
C ILE A 104 -15.17 -1.76 -7.81
N GLY A 105 -14.58 -2.74 -7.11
CA GLY A 105 -14.98 -4.15 -7.24
C GLY A 105 -14.34 -4.89 -8.41
N ARG A 106 -13.56 -4.21 -9.26
CA ARG A 106 -12.99 -4.78 -10.48
C ARG A 106 -11.54 -5.24 -10.27
N VAL A 107 -11.18 -6.25 -11.06
CA VAL A 107 -9.79 -6.69 -11.23
C VAL A 107 -9.33 -6.31 -12.62
N VAL A 108 -8.31 -5.46 -12.69
CA VAL A 108 -7.82 -4.87 -13.95
C VAL A 108 -6.33 -5.12 -14.13
N ASN A 109 -5.85 -5.04 -15.38
CA ASN A 109 -4.42 -5.06 -15.67
C ASN A 109 -3.78 -3.68 -15.44
N ALA A 110 -2.49 -3.55 -15.71
CA ALA A 110 -1.73 -2.31 -15.56
C ALA A 110 -2.22 -1.14 -16.44
N LEU A 111 -2.98 -1.41 -17.49
CA LEU A 111 -3.60 -0.41 -18.38
C LEU A 111 -5.04 -0.07 -17.96
N GLY A 112 -5.53 -0.65 -16.85
CA GLY A 112 -6.91 -0.48 -16.39
C GLY A 112 -7.95 -1.29 -17.17
N GLN A 113 -7.53 -2.24 -18.01
CA GLN A 113 -8.44 -3.12 -18.72
C GLN A 113 -8.91 -4.25 -17.80
N PRO A 114 -10.21 -4.59 -17.77
CA PRO A 114 -10.74 -5.63 -16.90
C PRO A 114 -10.24 -7.02 -17.29
N ILE A 115 -9.83 -7.80 -16.29
CA ILE A 115 -9.38 -9.18 -16.44
C ILE A 115 -10.19 -10.16 -15.59
N ASP A 116 -11.29 -9.68 -15.00
CA ASP A 116 -12.18 -10.41 -14.10
C ASP A 116 -13.35 -11.12 -14.81
N GLY A 117 -13.45 -10.96 -16.12
CA GLY A 117 -14.56 -11.55 -16.90
C GLY A 117 -15.92 -10.86 -16.73
N ALA A 118 -16.00 -9.76 -15.97
CA ALA A 118 -17.25 -9.03 -15.73
C ALA A 118 -17.60 -7.98 -16.83
N GLY A 119 -16.94 -8.06 -17.98
CA GLY A 119 -17.16 -7.16 -19.11
C GLY A 119 -16.42 -5.81 -18.97
N PRO A 120 -16.57 -4.91 -19.97
CA PRO A 120 -15.86 -3.64 -20.01
C PRO A 120 -16.28 -2.73 -18.84
N VAL A 121 -15.34 -1.88 -18.38
CA VAL A 121 -15.63 -0.87 -17.36
C VAL A 121 -16.29 0.34 -18.03
N ALA A 122 -17.48 0.71 -17.56
CA ALA A 122 -18.24 1.85 -18.09
C ALA A 122 -17.73 3.16 -17.44
N THR A 123 -16.64 3.71 -17.95
CA THR A 123 -16.14 5.03 -17.55
C THR A 123 -15.66 5.83 -18.75
N SER A 124 -15.87 7.15 -18.71
CA SER A 124 -15.33 8.10 -19.68
C SER A 124 -14.19 8.96 -19.11
N GLU A 125 -13.87 8.78 -17.82
CA GLU A 125 -12.85 9.56 -17.13
C GLU A 125 -11.52 8.80 -17.17
N TYR A 126 -10.46 9.52 -17.55
CA TYR A 126 -9.09 8.99 -17.63
C TYR A 126 -8.14 9.91 -16.87
N ARG A 127 -7.12 9.33 -16.25
CA ARG A 127 -6.06 10.07 -15.57
C ARG A 127 -4.70 9.57 -16.03
N ALA A 128 -3.77 10.51 -16.26
CA ALA A 128 -2.38 10.16 -16.56
C ALA A 128 -1.77 9.33 -15.44
N ILE A 129 -1.04 8.27 -15.80
CA ILE A 129 -0.41 7.39 -14.80
C ILE A 129 0.73 8.10 -14.06
N GLU A 130 1.44 9.01 -14.72
CA GLU A 130 2.42 9.89 -14.09
C GLU A 130 1.84 11.29 -13.89
N SER A 131 1.82 11.72 -12.64
CA SER A 131 1.37 13.03 -12.21
C SER A 131 2.34 13.56 -11.17
N PRO A 132 2.58 14.88 -11.11
CA PRO A 132 3.36 15.45 -10.02
C PRO A 132 2.69 15.18 -8.68
N ALA A 133 3.51 14.98 -7.64
CA ALA A 133 3.01 14.86 -6.28
C ALA A 133 2.38 16.20 -5.81
N PRO A 134 1.40 16.17 -4.90
CA PRO A 134 0.85 17.38 -4.30
C PRO A 134 1.94 18.27 -3.71
N GLY A 135 1.83 19.58 -3.93
CA GLY A 135 2.77 20.58 -3.42
C GLY A 135 2.75 20.68 -1.88
N ILE A 136 3.73 21.38 -1.32
CA ILE A 136 3.82 21.55 0.15
C ILE A 136 2.60 22.28 0.71
N CYS A 137 2.10 23.31 -0.01
CA CYS A 137 0.95 24.09 0.40
C CYS A 137 -0.40 23.41 0.20
N GLU A 138 -0.44 22.30 -0.53
CA GLU A 138 -1.65 21.52 -0.80
C GLU A 138 -1.87 20.43 0.25
N ARG A 139 -0.85 20.17 1.10
CA ARG A 139 -0.85 19.12 2.12
C ARG A 139 -1.23 19.67 3.48
N GLN A 140 -1.95 18.84 4.24
CA GLN A 140 -2.13 19.04 5.66
C GLN A 140 -1.46 17.93 6.48
N GLY A 141 -1.29 18.18 7.78
CA GLY A 141 -0.68 17.22 8.70
C GLY A 141 -1.52 15.96 8.85
N VAL A 142 -0.86 14.82 8.97
CA VAL A 142 -1.48 13.52 9.23
C VAL A 142 -1.87 13.44 10.70
N ASN A 143 -3.18 13.44 10.99
CA ASN A 143 -3.73 13.45 12.34
C ASN A 143 -5.02 12.61 12.49
N GLN A 144 -5.37 11.81 11.49
CA GLN A 144 -6.49 10.87 11.55
C GLN A 144 -5.96 9.44 11.43
N PRO A 145 -6.40 8.50 12.27
CA PRO A 145 -5.95 7.12 12.22
C PRO A 145 -6.50 6.39 10.98
N LEU A 146 -5.64 5.60 10.35
CA LEU A 146 -6.04 4.50 9.48
C LEU A 146 -5.89 3.21 10.30
N GLN A 147 -6.98 2.72 10.82
CA GLN A 147 -6.96 1.52 11.67
C GLN A 147 -6.78 0.27 10.83
N THR A 148 -5.75 -0.51 11.14
CA THR A 148 -5.46 -1.76 10.44
C THR A 148 -6.29 -2.93 10.96
N GLY A 149 -6.81 -2.82 12.17
CA GLY A 149 -7.46 -3.91 12.88
C GLY A 149 -6.48 -4.92 13.48
N ILE A 150 -5.18 -4.64 13.39
CA ILE A 150 -4.10 -5.48 13.91
C ILE A 150 -3.57 -4.86 15.20
N LYS A 151 -3.77 -5.56 16.32
CA LYS A 151 -3.43 -5.07 17.67
C LYS A 151 -1.99 -4.57 17.77
N ALA A 152 -1.04 -5.32 17.23
CA ALA A 152 0.38 -4.98 17.28
C ALA A 152 0.71 -3.67 16.53
N ILE A 153 0.01 -3.41 15.41
CA ILE A 153 0.24 -2.21 14.59
C ILE A 153 -0.47 -1.01 15.18
N ASP A 154 -1.79 -1.11 15.38
CA ASP A 154 -2.61 0.00 15.84
C ASP A 154 -2.16 0.53 17.21
N SER A 155 -1.56 -0.34 18.05
CA SER A 155 -1.05 0.04 19.37
C SER A 155 0.38 0.58 19.37
N MET A 156 1.32 0.01 18.59
CA MET A 156 2.75 0.31 18.70
C MET A 156 3.35 1.02 17.50
N VAL A 157 2.76 0.85 16.30
CA VAL A 157 3.24 1.43 15.03
C VAL A 157 2.05 1.96 14.22
N PRO A 158 1.29 2.92 14.78
CA PRO A 158 0.03 3.36 14.19
C PRO A 158 0.23 4.06 12.85
N ILE A 159 -0.74 3.88 11.96
CA ILE A 159 -0.76 4.46 10.62
C ILE A 159 -1.83 5.54 10.55
N GLY A 160 -1.48 6.69 9.98
CA GLY A 160 -2.41 7.80 9.73
C GLY A 160 -2.84 7.89 8.28
N ARG A 161 -4.02 8.48 8.05
CA ARG A 161 -4.54 8.73 6.69
C ARG A 161 -3.67 9.75 5.97
N GLY A 162 -3.10 9.34 4.84
CA GLY A 162 -2.13 10.12 4.07
C GLY A 162 -0.66 9.80 4.38
N GLN A 163 -0.39 8.85 5.27
CA GLN A 163 0.95 8.39 5.62
C GLN A 163 1.45 7.34 4.61
N ARG A 164 2.78 7.27 4.48
CA ARG A 164 3.50 6.20 3.77
C ARG A 164 4.15 5.30 4.81
N GLU A 165 3.64 4.10 5.00
CA GLU A 165 4.21 3.16 5.97
C GLU A 165 4.67 1.90 5.27
N LEU A 166 5.97 1.62 5.34
CA LEU A 166 6.58 0.48 4.68
C LEU A 166 6.31 -0.82 5.44
N ILE A 167 5.90 -1.87 4.74
CA ILE A 167 5.87 -3.24 5.26
C ILE A 167 7.08 -3.98 4.71
N ILE A 168 8.01 -4.37 5.58
CA ILE A 168 9.28 -4.96 5.19
C ILE A 168 9.57 -6.26 5.94
N GLY A 169 10.15 -7.23 5.27
CA GLY A 169 10.54 -8.52 5.85
C GLY A 169 10.83 -9.57 4.79
N ASP A 170 11.33 -10.73 5.22
CA ASP A 170 11.66 -11.84 4.35
C ASP A 170 10.45 -12.48 3.69
N ARG A 171 10.69 -13.39 2.76
CA ARG A 171 9.60 -14.17 2.12
C ARG A 171 8.78 -14.92 3.16
N GLN A 172 7.44 -14.98 2.93
CA GLN A 172 6.51 -15.76 3.74
C GLN A 172 6.41 -15.33 5.22
N THR A 173 6.84 -14.12 5.58
CA THR A 173 6.68 -13.59 6.95
C THR A 173 5.30 -12.97 7.23
N GLY A 174 4.37 -13.01 6.26
CA GLY A 174 3.00 -12.51 6.44
C GLY A 174 2.74 -11.09 5.94
N LYS A 175 3.63 -10.49 5.12
CA LYS A 175 3.47 -9.12 4.57
C LYS A 175 2.14 -8.94 3.83
N THR A 176 1.86 -9.81 2.87
CA THR A 176 0.62 -9.80 2.08
C THR A 176 -0.62 -10.06 2.94
N THR A 177 -0.52 -10.93 3.96
CA THR A 177 -1.60 -11.18 4.92
C THR A 177 -1.95 -9.94 5.72
N LEU A 178 -0.93 -9.22 6.21
CA LEU A 178 -1.09 -7.97 6.94
C LEU A 178 -1.78 -6.91 6.06
N ALA A 179 -1.41 -6.83 4.79
CA ALA A 179 -2.06 -5.96 3.82
C ALA A 179 -3.53 -6.33 3.61
N ALA A 180 -3.84 -7.64 3.46
CA ALA A 180 -5.21 -8.13 3.32
C ALA A 180 -6.07 -7.80 4.54
N ASP A 181 -5.56 -8.05 5.75
CA ASP A 181 -6.25 -7.73 7.00
C ASP A 181 -6.55 -6.23 7.13
N THR A 182 -5.60 -5.39 6.70
CA THR A 182 -5.79 -3.94 6.68
C THR A 182 -6.91 -3.53 5.72
N ILE A 183 -6.99 -4.12 4.53
CA ILE A 183 -8.09 -3.89 3.58
C ILE A 183 -9.41 -4.35 4.18
N ILE A 184 -9.48 -5.57 4.71
CA ILE A 184 -10.69 -6.15 5.31
C ILE A 184 -11.22 -5.26 6.43
N ASN A 185 -10.33 -4.68 7.23
CA ASN A 185 -10.73 -3.77 8.32
C ASN A 185 -11.29 -2.43 7.87
N GLN A 186 -11.19 -2.06 6.58
CA GLN A 186 -11.77 -0.80 6.09
C GLN A 186 -13.28 -0.88 5.84
N LYS A 187 -13.89 -2.04 5.97
CA LYS A 187 -15.35 -2.21 5.80
C LYS A 187 -16.13 -1.24 6.68
N GLY A 188 -16.97 -0.41 6.06
CA GLY A 188 -17.80 0.57 6.76
C GLY A 188 -17.06 1.80 7.30
N LYS A 189 -15.80 2.03 6.89
CA LYS A 189 -14.98 3.18 7.34
C LYS A 189 -14.81 4.28 6.28
N ASP A 190 -15.56 4.18 5.18
CA ASP A 190 -15.52 5.12 4.05
C ASP A 190 -14.10 5.31 3.46
N VAL A 191 -13.36 4.21 3.35
CA VAL A 191 -12.03 4.16 2.74
C VAL A 191 -12.09 3.28 1.50
N ILE A 192 -11.66 3.81 0.37
CA ILE A 192 -11.51 3.05 -0.88
C ILE A 192 -10.14 2.40 -0.88
N CYS A 193 -10.08 1.11 -1.16
CA CYS A 193 -8.85 0.35 -1.16
C CYS A 193 -8.38 0.05 -2.59
N ILE A 194 -7.07 0.08 -2.81
CA ILE A 194 -6.45 -0.32 -4.07
C ILE A 194 -5.33 -1.31 -3.74
N TYR A 195 -5.42 -2.51 -4.28
CA TYR A 195 -4.37 -3.51 -4.15
C TYR A 195 -3.65 -3.68 -5.48
N VAL A 196 -2.38 -3.32 -5.52
CA VAL A 196 -1.53 -3.42 -6.72
C VAL A 196 -0.61 -4.62 -6.58
N ALA A 197 -0.88 -5.68 -7.33
CA ALA A 197 -0.06 -6.88 -7.41
C ALA A 197 1.00 -6.73 -8.51
N ILE A 198 2.28 -6.71 -8.12
CA ILE A 198 3.41 -6.48 -9.03
C ILE A 198 4.29 -7.72 -9.09
N GLY A 199 4.38 -8.35 -10.26
CA GLY A 199 5.21 -9.53 -10.45
C GLY A 199 4.82 -10.73 -9.59
N GLN A 200 3.57 -10.78 -9.10
CA GLN A 200 3.03 -11.88 -8.32
C GLN A 200 2.57 -13.03 -9.22
N LYS A 201 2.55 -14.26 -8.67
CA LYS A 201 1.96 -15.39 -9.40
C LYS A 201 0.45 -15.20 -9.55
N ARG A 202 -0.12 -15.60 -10.68
CA ARG A 202 -1.58 -15.53 -10.92
C ARG A 202 -2.37 -16.21 -9.81
N SER A 203 -1.90 -17.37 -9.32
CA SER A 203 -2.54 -18.09 -8.21
C SER A 203 -2.57 -17.28 -6.91
N THR A 204 -1.52 -16.50 -6.62
CA THR A 204 -1.45 -15.62 -5.44
C THR A 204 -2.45 -14.48 -5.55
N VAL A 205 -2.53 -13.85 -6.73
CA VAL A 205 -3.50 -12.78 -7.00
C VAL A 205 -4.94 -13.32 -6.90
N SER A 206 -5.22 -14.49 -7.49
CA SER A 206 -6.53 -15.13 -7.42
C SER A 206 -6.94 -15.44 -5.97
N SER A 207 -6.02 -15.99 -5.16
CA SER A 207 -6.28 -16.28 -3.74
C SER A 207 -6.52 -15.00 -2.93
N MET A 208 -5.82 -13.89 -3.25
CA MET A 208 -6.08 -12.59 -2.63
C MET A 208 -7.48 -12.08 -2.96
N VAL A 209 -7.85 -12.07 -4.24
CA VAL A 209 -9.19 -11.65 -4.69
C VAL A 209 -10.28 -12.51 -4.03
N GLU A 210 -10.09 -13.82 -3.94
CA GLU A 210 -11.03 -14.72 -3.26
C GLU A 210 -11.15 -14.39 -1.76
N THR A 211 -10.02 -14.13 -1.09
CA THR A 211 -10.02 -13.73 0.33
C THR A 211 -10.76 -12.42 0.55
N LEU A 212 -10.51 -11.41 -0.28
CA LEU A 212 -11.22 -10.13 -0.21
C LEU A 212 -12.71 -10.29 -0.49
N SER A 213 -13.08 -11.11 -1.47
CA SER A 213 -14.48 -11.38 -1.84
C SER A 213 -15.23 -12.07 -0.70
N ARG A 214 -14.64 -13.11 -0.09
CA ARG A 214 -15.25 -13.84 1.05
C ARG A 214 -15.52 -12.92 2.24
N ASN A 215 -14.71 -11.91 2.45
CA ASN A 215 -14.88 -10.92 3.52
C ASN A 215 -15.72 -9.71 3.11
N GLY A 216 -16.24 -9.66 1.87
CA GLY A 216 -17.01 -8.54 1.35
C GLY A 216 -16.18 -7.27 1.17
N ALA A 217 -14.85 -7.42 1.01
CA ALA A 217 -13.95 -6.29 0.86
C ALA A 217 -13.81 -5.83 -0.60
N MET A 218 -14.26 -6.63 -1.57
CA MET A 218 -14.30 -6.22 -2.98
C MET A 218 -15.30 -5.08 -3.23
N ASP A 219 -16.31 -4.90 -2.38
CA ASP A 219 -17.30 -3.82 -2.52
C ASP A 219 -16.70 -2.40 -2.46
N TYR A 220 -15.47 -2.26 -1.94
CA TYR A 220 -14.74 -1.00 -1.83
C TYR A 220 -13.28 -1.11 -2.29
N THR A 221 -12.92 -2.17 -3.01
CA THR A 221 -11.53 -2.44 -3.41
C THR A 221 -11.41 -2.54 -4.94
N ILE A 222 -10.35 -1.92 -5.48
CA ILE A 222 -9.87 -2.09 -6.85
C ILE A 222 -8.61 -2.94 -6.81
N VAL A 223 -8.51 -3.96 -7.66
CA VAL A 223 -7.31 -4.79 -7.80
C VAL A 223 -6.64 -4.49 -9.14
N VAL A 224 -5.39 -4.05 -9.10
CA VAL A 224 -4.56 -3.84 -10.28
C VAL A 224 -3.50 -4.93 -10.32
N ALA A 225 -3.52 -5.78 -11.35
CA ALA A 225 -2.62 -6.91 -11.43
C ALA A 225 -1.67 -6.80 -12.64
N ALA A 226 -0.37 -6.88 -12.35
CA ALA A 226 0.68 -7.12 -13.32
C ALA A 226 1.46 -8.36 -12.86
N THR A 227 1.07 -9.52 -13.40
CA THR A 227 1.57 -10.82 -12.92
C THR A 227 2.99 -11.11 -13.40
N ALA A 228 3.65 -12.10 -12.78
CA ALA A 228 5.01 -12.49 -13.13
C ALA A 228 5.17 -13.04 -14.57
N SER A 229 4.07 -13.41 -15.21
CA SER A 229 4.06 -13.87 -16.63
C SER A 229 3.90 -12.72 -17.62
N GLU A 230 3.63 -11.51 -17.15
CA GLU A 230 3.50 -10.33 -18.00
C GLU A 230 4.86 -9.66 -18.21
N ALA A 231 4.99 -8.96 -19.35
CA ALA A 231 6.21 -8.25 -19.69
C ALA A 231 6.60 -7.19 -18.63
N SER A 232 7.91 -6.97 -18.46
CA SER A 232 8.44 -5.99 -17.50
C SER A 232 7.83 -4.59 -17.62
N PRO A 233 7.48 -4.08 -18.81
CA PRO A 233 6.78 -2.80 -18.95
C PRO A 233 5.48 -2.68 -18.17
N LEU A 234 4.65 -3.73 -18.20
CA LEU A 234 3.38 -3.74 -17.47
C LEU A 234 3.59 -3.77 -15.95
N GLN A 235 4.59 -4.52 -15.49
CA GLN A 235 4.98 -4.52 -14.07
C GLN A 235 5.52 -3.16 -13.63
N TYR A 236 6.22 -2.44 -14.51
CA TYR A 236 6.73 -1.10 -14.25
C TYR A 236 5.62 -0.06 -14.10
N ILE A 237 4.61 -0.05 -14.98
CA ILE A 237 3.55 0.96 -14.93
C ILE A 237 2.45 0.67 -13.90
N ALA A 238 2.26 -0.59 -13.49
CA ALA A 238 1.16 -1.00 -12.60
C ALA A 238 1.03 -0.14 -11.32
N PRO A 239 2.09 0.15 -10.55
CA PRO A 239 1.96 0.96 -9.34
C PRO A 239 1.56 2.41 -9.66
N TYR A 240 2.01 2.98 -10.76
CA TYR A 240 1.59 4.32 -11.19
C TYR A 240 0.13 4.34 -11.64
N SER A 241 -0.33 3.29 -12.30
CA SER A 241 -1.73 3.12 -12.68
C SER A 241 -2.65 3.05 -11.47
N GLY A 242 -2.31 2.21 -10.49
CA GLY A 242 -3.04 2.13 -9.23
C GLY A 242 -3.03 3.46 -8.46
N CYS A 243 -1.89 4.16 -8.44
CA CYS A 243 -1.77 5.46 -7.83
C CYS A 243 -2.69 6.50 -8.51
N ALA A 244 -2.72 6.55 -9.84
CA ALA A 244 -3.58 7.45 -10.59
C ALA A 244 -5.07 7.19 -10.31
N MET A 245 -5.48 5.90 -10.17
CA MET A 245 -6.85 5.55 -9.75
C MET A 245 -7.14 6.05 -8.33
N GLY A 246 -6.17 5.93 -7.41
CA GLY A 246 -6.31 6.43 -6.03
C GLY A 246 -6.40 7.94 -5.93
N GLU A 247 -5.58 8.65 -6.68
CA GLU A 247 -5.60 10.12 -6.72
C GLU A 247 -6.93 10.69 -7.21
N TYR A 248 -7.63 9.99 -8.10
CA TYR A 248 -8.95 10.39 -8.54
C TYR A 248 -9.91 10.53 -7.35
N PHE A 249 -9.94 9.56 -6.46
CA PHE A 249 -10.79 9.60 -5.27
C PHE A 249 -10.27 10.58 -4.22
N MET A 250 -8.95 10.66 -4.03
CA MET A 250 -8.33 11.62 -3.12
C MET A 250 -8.71 13.07 -3.46
N HIS A 251 -8.64 13.44 -4.74
CA HIS A 251 -9.05 14.78 -5.20
C HIS A 251 -10.58 15.02 -5.14
N LYS A 252 -11.38 13.96 -5.00
CA LYS A 252 -12.83 14.05 -4.73
C LYS A 252 -13.15 14.05 -3.22
N GLY A 253 -12.16 14.23 -2.37
CA GLY A 253 -12.34 14.31 -0.91
C GLY A 253 -12.51 12.97 -0.21
N LYS A 254 -12.21 11.84 -0.90
CA LYS A 254 -12.28 10.51 -0.32
C LYS A 254 -10.95 10.10 0.29
N ASP A 255 -11.02 9.21 1.28
CA ASP A 255 -9.83 8.56 1.82
C ASP A 255 -9.55 7.27 1.06
N VAL A 256 -8.28 7.09 0.70
CA VAL A 256 -7.81 5.96 -0.10
C VAL A 256 -6.68 5.25 0.62
N LEU A 257 -6.73 3.93 0.62
CA LEU A 257 -5.62 3.05 1.01
C LEU A 257 -5.08 2.36 -0.23
N ILE A 258 -3.81 2.55 -0.54
CA ILE A 258 -3.14 1.84 -1.63
C ILE A 258 -2.02 0.93 -1.11
N ILE A 259 -2.00 -0.30 -1.59
CA ILE A 259 -1.00 -1.30 -1.25
C ILE A 259 -0.21 -1.66 -2.51
N TYR A 260 1.12 -1.62 -2.43
CA TYR A 260 2.02 -2.01 -3.51
C TYR A 260 2.72 -3.31 -3.16
N ASP A 261 2.25 -4.44 -3.67
CA ASP A 261 2.78 -5.78 -3.38
C ASP A 261 3.45 -6.41 -4.62
N ASP A 262 4.78 -6.29 -4.83
CA ASP A 262 5.75 -5.59 -4.01
C ASP A 262 6.66 -4.67 -4.86
N LEU A 263 7.21 -3.64 -4.23
CA LEU A 263 8.12 -2.69 -4.88
C LEU A 263 9.52 -3.26 -5.14
N SER A 264 9.90 -4.37 -4.52
CA SER A 264 11.15 -5.08 -4.85
C SER A 264 11.08 -5.59 -6.28
N LYS A 265 9.97 -6.22 -6.68
CA LYS A 265 9.75 -6.70 -8.05
C LYS A 265 9.58 -5.54 -9.03
N HIS A 266 8.95 -4.45 -8.61
CA HIS A 266 8.88 -3.22 -9.39
C HIS A 266 10.27 -2.70 -9.76
N ALA A 267 11.19 -2.64 -8.78
CA ALA A 267 12.57 -2.24 -9.04
C ALA A 267 13.28 -3.21 -9.99
N VAL A 268 13.07 -4.53 -9.87
CA VAL A 268 13.64 -5.54 -10.77
C VAL A 268 13.12 -5.36 -12.20
N ALA A 269 11.82 -5.11 -12.38
CA ALA A 269 11.24 -4.83 -13.70
C ALA A 269 11.86 -3.57 -14.32
N TYR A 270 12.01 -2.51 -13.53
CA TYR A 270 12.66 -1.27 -13.99
C TYR A 270 14.13 -1.46 -14.35
N ARG A 271 14.87 -2.27 -13.56
CA ARG A 271 16.25 -2.65 -13.88
C ARG A 271 16.34 -3.39 -15.22
N ALA A 272 15.46 -4.36 -15.44
CA ALA A 272 15.41 -5.10 -16.71
C ALA A 272 15.19 -4.16 -17.90
N LEU A 273 14.17 -3.28 -17.82
CA LEU A 273 13.90 -2.28 -18.84
C LEU A 273 15.09 -1.34 -19.07
N SER A 274 15.71 -0.84 -18.00
CA SER A 274 16.84 0.08 -18.10
C SER A 274 18.06 -0.54 -18.77
N LEU A 275 18.33 -1.83 -18.52
CA LEU A 275 19.41 -2.56 -19.18
C LEU A 275 19.11 -2.80 -20.67
N LEU A 276 17.87 -3.11 -21.02
CA LEU A 276 17.44 -3.31 -22.41
C LEU A 276 17.57 -2.02 -23.24
N ILE A 277 17.17 -0.86 -22.67
CA ILE A 277 17.39 0.44 -23.34
C ILE A 277 18.81 0.97 -23.19
N ARG A 278 19.74 0.15 -22.68
CA ARG A 278 21.17 0.42 -22.54
C ARG A 278 21.52 1.63 -21.65
N ARG A 279 20.72 1.91 -20.61
CA ARG A 279 21.12 2.85 -19.58
C ARG A 279 22.29 2.28 -18.77
N PRO A 280 23.27 3.13 -18.39
CA PRO A 280 24.41 2.66 -17.63
C PRO A 280 23.98 2.09 -16.27
N PRO A 281 24.39 0.86 -15.91
CA PRO A 281 24.07 0.25 -14.63
C PRO A 281 24.89 0.86 -13.49
N GLY A 282 24.25 1.03 -12.33
CA GLY A 282 24.86 1.39 -11.07
C GLY A 282 24.97 0.21 -10.10
N ARG A 283 24.79 0.47 -8.81
CA ARG A 283 24.85 -0.55 -7.74
C ARG A 283 23.81 -1.66 -8.01
N GLU A 284 24.21 -2.93 -7.91
CA GLU A 284 23.38 -4.11 -8.16
C GLU A 284 22.72 -4.10 -9.55
N ALA A 285 23.39 -3.45 -10.54
CA ALA A 285 22.87 -3.23 -11.89
C ALA A 285 21.59 -2.39 -11.99
N TYR A 286 21.14 -1.75 -10.93
CA TYR A 286 20.06 -0.78 -11.01
C TYR A 286 20.51 0.52 -11.68
N PRO A 287 19.62 1.18 -12.43
CA PRO A 287 19.94 2.49 -13.00
C PRO A 287 20.08 3.55 -11.90
N GLY A 288 20.80 4.63 -12.17
CA GLY A 288 21.08 5.68 -11.19
C GLY A 288 19.84 6.41 -10.65
N ASP A 289 18.72 6.33 -11.36
CA ASP A 289 17.44 6.97 -11.01
C ASP A 289 16.46 6.02 -10.28
N VAL A 290 16.90 4.85 -9.81
CA VAL A 290 16.01 3.90 -9.09
C VAL A 290 15.43 4.48 -7.81
N PHE A 291 16.13 5.40 -7.13
CA PHE A 291 15.57 6.14 -6.00
C PHE A 291 14.37 6.98 -6.44
N TYR A 292 14.51 7.70 -7.56
CA TYR A 292 13.44 8.54 -8.11
C TYR A 292 12.25 7.70 -8.59
N LEU A 293 12.45 6.48 -9.04
CA LEU A 293 11.37 5.54 -9.38
C LEU A 293 10.35 5.41 -8.24
N HIS A 294 10.82 5.15 -7.03
CA HIS A 294 9.95 4.96 -5.86
C HIS A 294 9.55 6.29 -5.21
N SER A 295 10.44 7.28 -5.18
CA SER A 295 10.12 8.57 -4.54
C SER A 295 9.02 9.32 -5.27
N ARG A 296 9.05 9.40 -6.62
CA ARG A 296 7.98 10.06 -7.39
C ARG A 296 6.63 9.34 -7.29
N LEU A 297 6.62 8.03 -7.01
CA LEU A 297 5.41 7.26 -6.73
C LEU A 297 4.87 7.54 -5.32
N LEU A 298 5.73 7.36 -4.31
CA LEU A 298 5.33 7.41 -2.91
C LEU A 298 5.05 8.82 -2.41
N GLU A 299 5.70 9.85 -2.98
CA GLU A 299 5.41 11.26 -2.66
C GLU A 299 3.99 11.70 -3.08
N ARG A 300 3.34 10.97 -3.97
CA ARG A 300 1.94 11.19 -4.36
C ARG A 300 0.95 10.84 -3.24
N ALA A 301 1.37 9.97 -2.31
CA ALA A 301 0.62 9.66 -1.10
C ALA A 301 0.71 10.84 -0.13
N ALA A 302 -0.43 11.44 0.19
CA ALA A 302 -0.52 12.60 1.05
C ALA A 302 -1.94 12.75 1.61
N ARG A 303 -2.10 13.65 2.57
CA ARG A 303 -3.38 14.18 2.97
C ARG A 303 -3.51 15.60 2.44
N LEU A 304 -4.53 15.85 1.63
CA LEU A 304 -4.80 17.17 1.07
C LEU A 304 -5.49 18.07 2.11
N ASP A 305 -5.26 19.37 1.99
CA ASP A 305 -6.02 20.34 2.75
C ASP A 305 -7.47 20.48 2.21
N GLU A 306 -8.32 21.18 2.96
CA GLU A 306 -9.74 21.34 2.58
C GLU A 306 -9.92 22.13 1.27
N ALA A 307 -9.01 23.05 0.95
CA ALA A 307 -9.07 23.84 -0.28
C ALA A 307 -8.79 22.97 -1.53
N HIS A 308 -8.06 21.86 -1.36
CA HIS A 308 -7.72 20.92 -2.42
C HIS A 308 -8.52 19.60 -2.35
N GLY A 309 -9.65 19.61 -1.62
CA GLY A 309 -10.58 18.49 -1.55
C GLY A 309 -10.60 17.72 -0.22
N GLY A 310 -9.59 17.88 0.64
CA GLY A 310 -9.55 17.28 1.99
C GLY A 310 -9.35 15.77 2.04
N GLY A 311 -9.24 15.09 0.91
CA GLY A 311 -9.03 13.64 0.84
C GLY A 311 -7.63 13.20 1.19
N SER A 312 -7.42 11.90 1.32
CA SER A 312 -6.11 11.32 1.61
C SER A 312 -5.81 10.09 0.75
N LEU A 313 -4.53 9.88 0.48
CA LEU A 313 -3.98 8.66 -0.11
C LEU A 313 -2.92 8.12 0.82
N THR A 314 -3.23 7.00 1.48
CA THR A 314 -2.32 6.29 2.40
C THR A 314 -1.65 5.17 1.64
N ALA A 315 -0.32 5.12 1.64
CA ALA A 315 0.43 4.11 0.91
C ALA A 315 1.08 3.10 1.86
N LEU A 316 0.86 1.82 1.58
CA LEU A 316 1.54 0.70 2.22
C LEU A 316 2.40 -0.05 1.17
N PRO A 317 3.61 0.44 0.86
CA PRO A 317 4.53 -0.31 0.03
C PRO A 317 5.03 -1.54 0.77
N ILE A 318 5.22 -2.63 0.03
CA ILE A 318 5.81 -3.88 0.53
C ILE A 318 7.20 -4.03 -0.09
N ILE A 319 8.18 -4.33 0.75
CA ILE A 319 9.55 -4.67 0.34
C ILE A 319 9.91 -6.06 0.88
N GLU A 320 10.49 -6.86 0.02
CA GLU A 320 11.01 -8.18 0.38
C GLU A 320 12.52 -8.07 0.67
N THR A 321 12.92 -8.55 1.86
CA THR A 321 14.32 -8.70 2.25
C THR A 321 14.80 -10.13 2.05
N GLN A 322 16.12 -10.32 2.12
CA GLN A 322 16.77 -11.61 2.16
C GLN A 322 17.56 -11.71 3.47
N ALA A 323 17.30 -12.75 4.26
CA ALA A 323 17.92 -12.96 5.57
C ALA A 323 17.85 -11.74 6.52
N GLY A 324 16.75 -10.99 6.46
CA GLY A 324 16.55 -9.79 7.30
C GLY A 324 17.42 -8.60 6.96
N ASP A 325 18.15 -8.61 5.82
CA ASP A 325 19.05 -7.51 5.45
C ASP A 325 18.27 -6.26 5.00
N VAL A 326 18.08 -5.34 5.92
CA VAL A 326 17.49 -4.01 5.67
C VAL A 326 18.48 -3.01 5.09
N SER A 327 19.80 -3.35 5.06
CA SER A 327 20.86 -2.49 4.54
C SER A 327 21.08 -2.64 3.04
N ALA A 328 20.37 -3.57 2.39
CA ALA A 328 20.38 -3.75 0.95
C ALA A 328 19.90 -2.49 0.22
N TYR A 329 20.22 -2.37 -1.07
CA TYR A 329 20.05 -1.11 -1.80
C TYR A 329 18.59 -0.64 -1.90
N ILE A 330 17.67 -1.51 -2.33
CA ILE A 330 16.25 -1.13 -2.48
C ILE A 330 15.56 -0.92 -1.12
N PRO A 331 15.72 -1.80 -0.10
CA PRO A 331 15.20 -1.54 1.24
C PRO A 331 15.61 -0.18 1.81
N THR A 332 16.90 0.15 1.76
CA THR A 332 17.44 1.43 2.27
C THR A 332 16.79 2.63 1.57
N ASN A 333 16.63 2.58 0.26
CA ASN A 333 15.98 3.64 -0.51
C ASN A 333 14.52 3.84 -0.04
N VAL A 334 13.73 2.78 0.07
CA VAL A 334 12.31 2.88 0.42
C VAL A 334 12.11 3.28 1.88
N ILE A 335 12.94 2.80 2.81
CA ILE A 335 12.93 3.24 4.22
C ILE A 335 13.15 4.76 4.32
N SER A 336 14.02 5.33 3.48
CA SER A 336 14.29 6.78 3.50
C SER A 336 13.15 7.62 2.91
N ILE A 337 12.36 7.08 1.97
CA ILE A 337 11.24 7.75 1.33
C ILE A 337 9.99 7.73 2.23
N THR A 338 9.80 6.67 3.02
CA THR A 338 8.60 6.43 3.81
C THR A 338 8.61 7.13 5.16
N ASP A 339 7.44 7.28 5.76
CA ASP A 339 7.23 7.91 7.08
C ASP A 339 7.33 6.91 8.24
N GLY A 340 7.87 5.75 7.98
CA GLY A 340 8.10 4.69 8.93
C GLY A 340 8.09 3.31 8.27
N GLN A 341 8.33 2.28 9.09
CA GLN A 341 8.34 0.89 8.63
C GLN A 341 7.80 -0.06 9.68
N ILE A 342 7.08 -1.07 9.22
CA ILE A 342 6.65 -2.26 9.97
C ILE A 342 7.55 -3.40 9.55
N PHE A 343 8.43 -3.83 10.45
CA PHE A 343 9.37 -4.92 10.20
C PHE A 343 8.81 -6.26 10.66
N LEU A 344 8.70 -7.21 9.73
CA LEU A 344 8.29 -8.57 10.00
C LEU A 344 9.51 -9.48 10.09
N GLU A 345 9.72 -10.06 11.27
CA GLU A 345 10.90 -10.86 11.61
C GLU A 345 10.65 -12.35 11.43
N THR A 346 11.56 -13.04 10.75
CA THR A 346 11.46 -14.48 10.48
C THR A 346 11.51 -15.32 11.76
N GLU A 347 12.31 -14.93 12.75
CA GLU A 347 12.42 -15.64 14.04
C GLU A 347 11.11 -15.60 14.82
N LEU A 348 10.42 -14.44 14.84
CA LEU A 348 9.10 -14.31 15.47
C LEU A 348 8.07 -15.21 14.77
N PHE A 349 8.11 -15.22 13.43
CA PHE A 349 7.21 -16.06 12.64
C PHE A 349 7.40 -17.54 12.94
N HIS A 350 8.64 -18.04 12.97
CA HIS A 350 8.96 -19.44 13.27
C HIS A 350 8.68 -19.80 14.73
N SER A 351 8.73 -18.86 15.66
CA SER A 351 8.34 -19.08 17.05
C SER A 351 6.82 -19.03 17.29
N GLY A 352 6.01 -18.89 16.22
CA GLY A 352 4.54 -18.86 16.31
C GLY A 352 3.97 -17.55 16.83
N ILE A 353 4.75 -16.46 16.82
CA ILE A 353 4.27 -15.12 17.14
C ILE A 353 3.78 -14.49 15.84
N MET A 354 2.47 -14.47 15.65
CA MET A 354 1.84 -13.94 14.44
C MET A 354 0.76 -12.89 14.79
N PRO A 355 0.78 -11.69 14.15
CA PRO A 355 1.75 -11.24 13.14
C PRO A 355 3.16 -11.05 13.71
N ALA A 356 4.17 -11.36 12.89
CA ALA A 356 5.58 -11.37 13.29
C ALA A 356 6.21 -9.97 13.34
N VAL A 357 5.46 -8.99 13.84
CA VAL A 357 5.90 -7.59 13.94
C VAL A 357 6.95 -7.45 15.03
N ASN A 358 8.13 -6.95 14.67
CA ASN A 358 9.14 -6.56 15.63
C ASN A 358 8.99 -5.07 16.01
N PRO A 359 8.45 -4.74 17.19
CA PRO A 359 8.23 -3.34 17.56
C PRO A 359 9.52 -2.60 17.90
N GLY A 360 10.64 -3.30 18.15
CA GLY A 360 11.93 -2.68 18.44
C GLY A 360 12.48 -1.86 17.28
N ILE A 361 12.39 -2.40 16.07
CA ILE A 361 12.89 -1.79 14.83
C ILE A 361 11.78 -1.22 13.92
N SER A 362 10.52 -1.46 14.27
CA SER A 362 9.39 -0.84 13.59
C SER A 362 9.16 0.57 14.14
N VAL A 363 8.90 1.52 13.24
CA VAL A 363 8.76 2.94 13.58
C VAL A 363 7.62 3.55 12.78
N SER A 364 6.76 4.32 13.43
CA SER A 364 5.85 5.27 12.78
C SER A 364 6.27 6.70 13.15
N ARG A 365 6.62 7.52 12.16
CA ARG A 365 7.01 8.93 12.40
C ARG A 365 5.81 9.81 12.74
N VAL A 366 4.60 9.41 12.41
CA VAL A 366 3.35 10.07 12.82
C VAL A 366 3.01 9.72 14.27
N GLY A 367 3.21 8.47 14.67
CA GLY A 367 3.06 7.98 16.03
C GLY A 367 1.68 8.25 16.61
N GLY A 368 1.61 8.69 17.85
CA GLY A 368 0.35 8.89 18.58
C GLY A 368 -0.62 9.91 17.96
N ASN A 369 -0.22 10.69 16.96
CA ASN A 369 -1.15 11.54 16.20
C ASN A 369 -2.05 10.71 15.25
N ALA A 370 -1.63 9.49 14.93
CA ALA A 370 -2.39 8.51 14.17
C ALA A 370 -3.19 7.54 15.07
N GLN A 371 -3.41 7.87 16.32
CA GLN A 371 -4.19 7.06 17.24
C GLN A 371 -5.38 7.85 17.80
N ILE A 372 -6.50 7.16 18.04
CA ILE A 372 -7.57 7.71 18.86
C ILE A 372 -7.07 7.93 20.28
N LYS A 373 -7.66 8.91 20.99
CA LYS A 373 -7.22 9.29 22.36
C LYS A 373 -7.25 8.11 23.32
N ALA A 374 -8.23 7.22 23.20
CA ALA A 374 -8.34 6.01 24.03
C ALA A 374 -7.15 5.07 23.81
N MET A 375 -6.79 4.78 22.56
CA MET A 375 -5.64 3.92 22.22
C MET A 375 -4.33 4.54 22.71
N LYS A 376 -4.13 5.84 22.47
CA LYS A 376 -2.94 6.56 22.92
C LYS A 376 -2.74 6.48 24.43
N LYS A 377 -3.85 6.57 25.20
CA LYS A 377 -3.84 6.47 26.69
C LYS A 377 -3.45 5.07 27.16
N VAL A 378 -3.93 4.03 26.48
CA VAL A 378 -3.74 2.64 26.90
C VAL A 378 -2.42 2.06 26.39
N ALA A 379 -2.04 2.36 25.14
CA ALA A 379 -0.89 1.76 24.49
C ALA A 379 0.42 2.57 24.65
N GLY A 380 0.38 3.72 25.31
CA GLY A 380 1.53 4.63 25.40
C GLY A 380 2.81 4.02 26.00
N THR A 381 2.69 3.05 26.89
CA THR A 381 3.81 2.34 27.52
C THR A 381 4.05 0.95 26.94
N LEU A 382 3.14 0.46 26.10
CA LEU A 382 3.15 -0.93 25.64
C LEU A 382 4.45 -1.31 24.92
N LYS A 383 4.90 -0.45 24.01
CA LYS A 383 6.14 -0.67 23.26
C LYS A 383 7.36 -0.76 24.17
N LEU A 384 7.43 0.08 25.21
CA LEU A 384 8.51 0.04 26.18
C LEU A 384 8.50 -1.25 27.00
N ILE A 385 7.33 -1.65 27.51
CA ILE A 385 7.19 -2.90 28.29
C ILE A 385 7.57 -4.11 27.43
N TYR A 386 7.11 -4.14 26.18
CA TYR A 386 7.46 -5.21 25.25
C TYR A 386 8.97 -5.28 24.97
N SER A 387 9.62 -4.14 24.74
CA SER A 387 11.07 -4.09 24.50
C SER A 387 11.86 -4.57 25.71
N GLN A 388 11.48 -4.13 26.93
CA GLN A 388 12.08 -4.61 28.18
C GLN A 388 11.90 -6.11 28.37
N TYR A 389 10.71 -6.63 28.05
CA TYR A 389 10.47 -8.07 28.08
C TYR A 389 11.40 -8.86 27.18
N ARG A 390 11.61 -8.40 25.93
CA ARG A 390 12.50 -9.05 24.97
C ARG A 390 13.95 -9.08 25.46
N GLU A 391 14.43 -8.00 26.05
CA GLU A 391 15.75 -7.93 26.67
C GLU A 391 15.86 -8.92 27.82
N LEU A 392 14.91 -8.88 28.77
CA LEU A 392 14.88 -9.78 29.93
C LEU A 392 14.76 -11.26 29.51
N GLN A 393 14.00 -11.57 28.45
CA GLN A 393 13.85 -12.92 27.94
C GLN A 393 15.18 -13.49 27.49
N SER A 394 16.03 -12.70 26.81
CA SER A 394 17.35 -13.15 26.39
C SER A 394 18.29 -13.43 27.57
N PHE A 395 18.22 -12.60 28.61
CA PHE A 395 19.00 -12.82 29.87
C PHE A 395 18.48 -14.02 30.66
N ALA A 396 17.17 -14.21 30.74
CA ALA A 396 16.55 -15.30 31.47
C ALA A 396 16.95 -16.70 30.95
N GLN A 397 17.35 -16.81 29.68
CA GLN A 397 17.86 -18.06 29.11
C GLN A 397 19.23 -18.47 29.69
N PHE A 398 19.99 -17.53 30.24
CA PHE A 398 21.34 -17.75 30.75
C PHE A 398 21.47 -17.74 32.29
N GLY A 399 20.41 -17.33 33.04
CA GLY A 399 20.44 -17.18 34.49
C GLY A 399 19.40 -18.01 35.23
N SER A 400 19.78 -18.71 36.29
CA SER A 400 18.90 -19.57 37.08
C SER A 400 18.17 -18.84 38.22
N ASP A 401 18.67 -17.72 38.73
CA ASP A 401 18.10 -16.99 39.85
C ASP A 401 17.63 -15.58 39.46
N LEU A 402 16.35 -15.48 39.11
CA LEU A 402 15.69 -14.22 38.85
C LEU A 402 14.97 -13.74 40.12
N ASP A 403 15.08 -12.45 40.43
CA ASP A 403 14.30 -11.83 41.51
C ASP A 403 12.80 -11.80 41.22
N ALA A 404 11.99 -11.55 42.23
CA ALA A 404 10.52 -11.57 42.14
C ALA A 404 10.00 -10.51 41.13
N ASP A 405 10.63 -9.31 41.10
CA ASP A 405 10.21 -8.23 40.22
C ASP A 405 10.51 -8.56 38.73
N THR A 406 11.67 -9.14 38.47
CA THR A 406 12.03 -9.61 37.12
C THR A 406 11.12 -10.73 36.63
N LYS A 407 10.75 -11.68 37.52
CA LYS A 407 9.77 -12.71 37.20
C LYS A 407 8.39 -12.10 36.86
N ALA A 408 7.90 -11.16 37.65
CA ALA A 408 6.62 -10.49 37.41
C ALA A 408 6.61 -9.73 36.07
N ARG A 409 7.71 -9.06 35.70
CA ARG A 409 7.86 -8.38 34.39
C ARG A 409 7.89 -9.37 33.22
N LEU A 410 8.57 -10.49 33.38
CA LEU A 410 8.60 -11.57 32.37
C LEU A 410 7.20 -12.16 32.17
N GLU A 411 6.46 -12.43 33.22
CA GLU A 411 5.09 -12.92 33.13
C GLU A 411 4.15 -11.90 32.47
N GLN A 412 4.25 -10.62 32.84
CA GLN A 412 3.47 -9.57 32.19
C GLN A 412 3.82 -9.48 30.70
N GLY A 413 5.10 -9.49 30.35
CA GLY A 413 5.54 -9.47 28.96
C GLY A 413 5.07 -10.67 28.16
N ALA A 414 5.10 -11.87 28.73
CA ALA A 414 4.58 -13.08 28.09
C ALA A 414 3.08 -12.97 27.77
N ARG A 415 2.28 -12.42 28.72
CA ARG A 415 0.85 -12.15 28.49
C ARG A 415 0.63 -11.10 27.41
N ILE A 416 1.46 -10.06 27.35
CA ILE A 416 1.41 -9.04 26.27
C ILE A 416 1.67 -9.71 24.91
N VAL A 417 2.66 -10.56 24.80
CA VAL A 417 2.94 -11.30 23.55
C VAL A 417 1.72 -12.12 23.13
N GLU A 418 1.10 -12.85 24.05
CA GLU A 418 -0.11 -13.65 23.75
C GLU A 418 -1.30 -12.76 23.33
N VAL A 419 -1.51 -11.61 23.96
CA VAL A 419 -2.55 -10.65 23.58
C VAL A 419 -2.29 -10.08 22.18
N LEU A 420 -1.04 -9.82 21.81
CA LEU A 420 -0.69 -9.27 20.51
C LEU A 420 -0.81 -10.28 19.36
N LYS A 421 -0.80 -11.59 19.66
CA LYS A 421 -1.06 -12.61 18.64
C LYS A 421 -2.48 -12.47 18.09
N GLN A 422 -2.62 -12.64 16.79
CA GLN A 422 -3.88 -12.50 16.08
C GLN A 422 -3.96 -13.45 14.90
N ASN A 423 -5.14 -14.00 14.65
CA ASN A 423 -5.36 -14.85 13.48
C ASN A 423 -5.47 -13.99 12.22
N GLN A 424 -5.09 -14.57 11.07
CA GLN A 424 -5.32 -13.94 9.77
C GLN A 424 -6.82 -13.82 9.45
N ASN A 425 -7.18 -12.82 8.67
CA ASN A 425 -8.56 -12.50 8.26
C ASN A 425 -9.52 -12.27 9.45
N ALA A 426 -8.97 -11.83 10.57
CA ALA A 426 -9.72 -11.57 11.80
C ALA A 426 -9.31 -10.21 12.42
N PRO A 427 -9.54 -9.10 11.70
CA PRO A 427 -9.24 -7.78 12.25
C PRO A 427 -10.13 -7.48 13.46
N VAL A 428 -9.55 -6.85 14.48
CA VAL A 428 -10.22 -6.52 15.74
C VAL A 428 -10.61 -5.04 15.74
N PRO A 429 -11.88 -4.69 16.03
CA PRO A 429 -12.31 -3.30 16.16
C PRO A 429 -11.52 -2.56 17.25
N VAL A 430 -11.25 -1.27 17.04
CA VAL A 430 -10.33 -0.50 17.89
C VAL A 430 -10.80 -0.41 19.35
N GLU A 431 -12.10 -0.33 19.62
CA GLU A 431 -12.66 -0.33 20.97
C GLU A 431 -12.38 -1.64 21.71
N LYS A 432 -12.43 -2.77 21.02
CA LYS A 432 -12.08 -4.09 21.58
C LYS A 432 -10.57 -4.24 21.77
N GLN A 433 -9.77 -3.68 20.86
CA GLN A 433 -8.31 -3.59 21.08
C GLN A 433 -7.99 -2.78 22.34
N VAL A 434 -8.63 -1.63 22.52
CA VAL A 434 -8.45 -0.80 23.72
C VAL A 434 -8.79 -1.59 24.99
N ALA A 435 -9.88 -2.36 24.99
CA ALA A 435 -10.30 -3.15 26.16
C ALA A 435 -9.26 -4.22 26.56
N ILE A 436 -8.80 -5.04 25.60
CA ILE A 436 -7.83 -6.11 25.93
C ILE A 436 -6.45 -5.56 26.27
N LEU A 437 -6.03 -4.48 25.59
CA LEU A 437 -4.76 -3.80 25.91
C LEU A 437 -4.82 -3.10 27.27
N TYR A 438 -5.95 -2.53 27.64
CA TYR A 438 -6.17 -2.01 28.99
C TYR A 438 -6.05 -3.10 30.04
N ALA A 439 -6.68 -4.25 29.82
CA ALA A 439 -6.62 -5.37 30.75
C ALA A 439 -5.18 -5.87 30.99
N VAL A 440 -4.35 -5.98 29.95
CA VAL A 440 -2.97 -6.46 30.10
C VAL A 440 -2.03 -5.39 30.66
N THR A 441 -2.20 -4.12 30.27
CA THR A 441 -1.32 -3.03 30.75
C THR A 441 -1.61 -2.64 32.20
N LYS A 442 -2.86 -2.75 32.63
CA LYS A 442 -3.28 -2.45 34.02
C LYS A 442 -3.15 -3.66 34.97
N GLY A 443 -2.63 -4.77 34.48
CA GLY A 443 -2.39 -5.96 35.31
C GLY A 443 -3.65 -6.77 35.68
N ILE A 444 -4.81 -6.50 35.07
CA ILE A 444 -6.05 -7.26 35.30
C ILE A 444 -5.84 -8.72 34.88
N LEU A 445 -5.07 -8.96 33.82
CA LEU A 445 -4.72 -10.31 33.34
C LEU A 445 -3.69 -11.06 34.21
N SER A 446 -3.20 -10.48 35.32
CA SER A 446 -2.22 -11.15 36.19
C SER A 446 -2.74 -12.46 36.78
N LYS A 447 -4.06 -12.57 36.97
CA LYS A 447 -4.74 -13.76 37.48
C LYS A 447 -5.00 -14.84 36.41
N VAL A 448 -4.76 -14.53 35.12
CA VAL A 448 -4.99 -15.42 33.99
C VAL A 448 -3.67 -16.08 33.57
N ALA A 449 -3.66 -17.40 33.45
CA ALA A 449 -2.48 -18.11 32.95
C ALA A 449 -2.17 -17.72 31.51
N THR A 450 -0.88 -17.63 31.13
CA THR A 450 -0.46 -17.17 29.82
C THR A 450 -1.07 -18.02 28.69
N GLU A 451 -1.18 -19.34 28.88
CA GLU A 451 -1.80 -20.29 27.94
C GLU A 451 -3.30 -20.04 27.71
N ASP A 452 -3.95 -19.37 28.64
CA ASP A 452 -5.39 -19.14 28.65
C ASP A 452 -5.78 -17.75 28.08
N VAL A 453 -4.81 -16.89 27.82
CA VAL A 453 -5.03 -15.50 27.37
C VAL A 453 -5.86 -15.46 26.07
N ARG A 454 -5.63 -16.35 25.12
CA ARG A 454 -6.41 -16.41 23.88
C ARG A 454 -7.88 -16.78 24.09
N SER A 455 -8.13 -17.74 24.99
CA SER A 455 -9.49 -18.14 25.34
C SER A 455 -10.20 -17.01 26.09
N TYR A 456 -9.48 -16.34 26.98
CA TYR A 456 -9.96 -15.17 27.70
C TYR A 456 -10.35 -14.04 26.71
N GLU A 457 -9.49 -13.71 25.76
CA GLU A 457 -9.74 -12.67 24.75
C GLU A 457 -10.99 -12.97 23.93
N THR A 458 -11.11 -14.21 23.43
CA THR A 458 -12.25 -14.64 22.60
C THR A 458 -13.56 -14.52 23.38
N GLY A 459 -13.59 -14.97 24.62
CA GLY A 459 -14.76 -14.86 25.49
C GLY A 459 -15.07 -13.42 25.89
N LEU A 460 -14.04 -12.62 26.19
CA LEU A 460 -14.21 -11.20 26.51
C LEU A 460 -14.92 -10.43 25.40
N TYR A 461 -14.55 -10.64 24.14
CA TYR A 461 -15.14 -9.91 23.00
C TYR A 461 -16.63 -10.19 22.78
N THR A 462 -17.09 -11.35 23.21
CA THR A 462 -18.52 -11.71 23.19
C THR A 462 -19.23 -11.16 24.42
N TRP A 463 -18.61 -11.32 25.60
CA TRP A 463 -19.20 -10.96 26.87
C TRP A 463 -19.32 -9.43 27.05
N ILE A 464 -18.32 -8.65 26.62
CA ILE A 464 -18.27 -7.19 26.83
C ILE A 464 -19.39 -6.45 26.07
N ASP A 465 -19.85 -7.00 24.96
CA ASP A 465 -20.98 -6.45 24.20
C ASP A 465 -22.33 -6.74 24.89
N SER A 466 -22.41 -7.73 25.76
CA SER A 466 -23.62 -8.14 26.49
C SER A 466 -23.68 -7.54 27.90
N ASP A 467 -22.54 -7.17 28.49
CA ASP A 467 -22.50 -6.52 29.78
C ASP A 467 -22.89 -5.02 29.67
N PRO A 468 -23.85 -4.51 30.50
CA PRO A 468 -24.31 -3.14 30.38
C PRO A 468 -23.20 -2.06 30.53
N GLN A 469 -22.23 -2.29 31.41
CA GLN A 469 -21.11 -1.35 31.61
C GLN A 469 -20.09 -1.48 30.49
N GLY A 470 -19.77 -2.71 30.10
CA GLY A 470 -18.89 -2.99 28.99
C GLY A 470 -19.42 -2.42 27.67
N ALA A 471 -20.67 -2.71 27.32
CA ALA A 471 -21.31 -2.21 26.12
C ALA A 471 -21.34 -0.66 26.06
N ALA A 472 -21.69 -0.01 27.18
CA ALA A 472 -21.66 1.45 27.27
C ALA A 472 -20.25 2.02 27.06
N ALA A 473 -19.23 1.40 27.65
CA ALA A 473 -17.84 1.82 27.45
C ALA A 473 -17.39 1.61 25.99
N MET A 474 -17.72 0.48 25.36
CA MET A 474 -17.40 0.21 23.94
C MET A 474 -18.06 1.22 23.01
N GLN A 475 -19.35 1.54 23.25
CA GLN A 475 -20.07 2.51 22.45
C GLN A 475 -19.48 3.93 22.57
N GLU A 476 -19.08 4.35 23.78
CA GLU A 476 -18.47 5.65 23.99
C GLU A 476 -17.10 5.75 23.33
N ILE A 477 -16.25 4.72 23.45
CA ILE A 477 -14.95 4.69 22.75
C ILE A 477 -15.15 4.73 21.24
N ARG A 478 -16.11 3.99 20.69
CA ARG A 478 -16.42 3.96 19.27
C ARG A 478 -16.88 5.33 18.74
N SER A 479 -17.73 6.03 19.48
CA SER A 479 -18.32 7.29 19.04
C SER A 479 -17.41 8.50 19.25
N THR A 480 -16.65 8.55 20.36
CA THR A 480 -15.84 9.71 20.74
C THR A 480 -14.34 9.53 20.48
N GLY A 481 -13.87 8.30 20.33
CA GLY A 481 -12.45 7.95 20.27
C GLY A 481 -11.70 8.23 21.58
N ALA A 482 -12.41 8.55 22.67
CA ALA A 482 -11.83 8.95 23.95
C ALA A 482 -12.12 7.93 25.07
N LEU A 483 -11.27 7.91 26.08
CA LEU A 483 -11.44 7.15 27.31
C LEU A 483 -11.52 8.15 28.46
N SER A 484 -12.74 8.65 28.74
CA SER A 484 -13.02 9.54 29.87
C SER A 484 -12.79 8.81 31.19
N ALA A 485 -12.70 9.54 32.31
CA ALA A 485 -12.56 8.91 33.62
C ALA A 485 -13.77 8.03 33.97
N GLU A 486 -14.98 8.44 33.55
CA GLU A 486 -16.20 7.66 33.74
C GLU A 486 -16.19 6.38 32.89
N THR A 487 -15.84 6.50 31.59
CA THR A 487 -15.72 5.35 30.66
C THR A 487 -14.65 4.38 31.13
N GLU A 488 -13.52 4.89 31.60
CA GLU A 488 -12.44 4.05 32.15
C GLU A 488 -12.90 3.29 33.39
N ALA A 489 -13.69 3.93 34.31
CA ALA A 489 -14.24 3.26 35.48
C ALA A 489 -15.21 2.11 35.07
N LYS A 490 -16.11 2.37 34.13
CA LYS A 490 -17.03 1.35 33.58
C LYS A 490 -16.27 0.20 32.92
N LEU A 491 -15.29 0.52 32.09
CA LEU A 491 -14.45 -0.48 31.42
C LEU A 491 -13.68 -1.34 32.44
N LYS A 492 -13.07 -0.72 33.42
CA LYS A 492 -12.33 -1.41 34.47
C LYS A 492 -13.22 -2.36 35.25
N ALA A 493 -14.40 -1.89 35.72
CA ALA A 493 -15.35 -2.72 36.47
C ALA A 493 -15.81 -3.94 35.64
N ALA A 494 -16.16 -3.73 34.36
CA ALA A 494 -16.54 -4.81 33.46
C ALA A 494 -15.41 -5.84 33.27
N LEU A 495 -14.18 -5.37 33.07
CA LEU A 495 -13.02 -6.26 32.89
C LEU A 495 -12.68 -7.04 34.16
N GLU A 496 -12.73 -6.43 35.34
CA GLU A 496 -12.52 -7.10 36.62
C GLU A 496 -13.59 -8.17 36.86
N GLN A 497 -14.87 -7.85 36.65
CA GLN A 497 -15.98 -8.80 36.76
C GLN A 497 -15.80 -9.99 35.80
N TYR A 498 -15.49 -9.73 34.54
CA TYR A 498 -15.26 -10.80 33.58
C TYR A 498 -14.07 -11.68 33.97
N THR A 499 -12.98 -11.08 34.45
CA THR A 499 -11.78 -11.81 34.87
C THR A 499 -12.09 -12.73 36.06
N GLU A 500 -12.82 -12.26 37.06
CA GLU A 500 -13.24 -13.08 38.18
C GLU A 500 -14.12 -14.24 37.75
N ASN A 501 -15.09 -14.01 36.90
CA ASN A 501 -15.96 -15.05 36.36
C ASN A 501 -15.14 -16.07 35.55
N PHE A 502 -14.19 -15.62 34.72
CA PHE A 502 -13.36 -16.49 33.92
C PHE A 502 -12.45 -17.39 34.75
N VAL A 503 -11.83 -16.84 35.79
CA VAL A 503 -10.96 -17.61 36.71
C VAL A 503 -11.79 -18.62 37.53
N ASN A 504 -12.95 -18.21 38.06
CA ASN A 504 -13.81 -19.06 38.87
C ASN A 504 -14.49 -20.20 38.11
N THR A 505 -14.67 -20.07 36.80
CA THR A 505 -15.29 -21.12 35.95
C THR A 505 -14.29 -22.17 35.48
N ARG A 506 -13.00 -22.00 35.74
CA ARG A 506 -11.97 -23.02 35.43
C ARG A 506 -11.61 -23.85 36.64
N PRO A 507 -11.61 -25.18 36.52
CA PRO A 507 -11.09 -25.99 37.60
C PRO A 507 -9.59 -25.70 37.82
N GLU A 508 -9.19 -25.54 39.08
CA GLU A 508 -7.77 -25.52 39.46
C GLU A 508 -7.08 -26.75 38.85
N LYS A 509 -6.05 -26.52 38.03
CA LYS A 509 -5.21 -27.58 37.49
C LYS A 509 -4.19 -28.05 38.51
#